data_cefa61e357511841c5a3a5c0e343328c
#
_entry.id   cefa61e357511841c5a3a5c0e343328c
#
_cell.length_a   1.000
_cell.length_b   1.000
_cell.length_c   1.000
_cell.angle_alpha   90.00
_cell.angle_beta   90.00
_cell.angle_gamma   90.00
#
_symmetry.space_group_name_H-M   'P 1'
#
loop_
_entity.id
_entity.type
_entity.pdbx_description
1 polymer ?
#
loop_
_entity_poly.entity_id
_entity_poly.type
_entity_poly.pdbx_seq_one_letter_code
_entity_poly.pdbx_strand_id
1 'polypeptide(L)'
;MYKRQNGVRVDKAARTVRAGGGALLGDLDRETQAFGLAAPLGVVSLTGVAGLTLCGGLGWLRRKHGMACDALKSVDIVTANGSLITASKFENSDLFWGVRGGGGNFGVVTSFEFELFPVGPMVTLCAPFYPLNAGADDIVRRWRDFMAEAPEDISSSCLFWSIPAHPNFPDELHGTPVVITAAVHTGVLEVGERLVEPLRDLGTPVLDLSGPVPYSHVQAAFDPLFVKGERQNYWKSIYLDTLDDDAIGHIVARGLSRPNPWALIALWHLGGAMNRVDPAETALGERSAPYLYSLDTSWTNPDDNDSAIAWTRSAWEEMKPFSRGGAYLNFPGQGEEGEALLRASYGSANYDRLKVLKSKYDPANLFRLNQNILPAG
;
A
#
# COMPACT_ATOMS: atom_id res chain seq x y z
N MET A 1 -17.19 8.46 16.88
CA MET A 1 -16.55 9.17 17.98
C MET A 1 -15.04 8.94 18.00
N TYR A 2 -14.57 7.72 17.92
CA TYR A 2 -13.13 7.37 17.94
C TYR A 2 -12.33 7.88 16.72
N LYS A 3 -12.93 8.15 15.59
CA LYS A 3 -12.29 8.69 14.38
C LYS A 3 -11.69 10.10 14.53
N ARG A 4 -11.82 10.72 15.70
CA ARG A 4 -11.22 12.03 16.03
C ARG A 4 -10.13 11.93 17.10
N GLN A 5 -9.76 10.74 17.56
CA GLN A 5 -8.62 10.52 18.42
C GLN A 5 -7.36 10.44 17.53
N ASN A 6 -6.83 11.60 17.17
CA ASN A 6 -5.72 11.74 16.23
C ASN A 6 -4.42 12.24 16.89
N GLY A 7 -4.35 12.20 18.22
CA GLY A 7 -3.14 12.59 18.93
C GLY A 7 -1.95 11.71 18.53
N VAL A 8 -0.81 12.34 18.26
CA VAL A 8 0.46 11.68 17.92
C VAL A 8 1.51 12.12 18.94
N ARG A 9 2.25 11.16 19.50
CA ARG A 9 3.33 11.43 20.46
C ARG A 9 4.56 10.62 20.11
N VAL A 10 5.65 11.32 19.78
CA VAL A 10 6.96 10.73 19.48
C VAL A 10 7.80 10.61 20.74
N ASP A 11 8.39 9.44 20.95
CA ASP A 11 9.52 9.23 21.87
C ASP A 11 10.78 9.06 21.04
N LYS A 12 11.56 10.14 20.94
CA LYS A 12 12.81 10.15 20.18
C LYS A 12 13.85 9.21 20.76
N ALA A 13 13.92 9.08 22.09
CA ALA A 13 14.93 8.26 22.74
C ALA A 13 14.65 6.77 22.54
N ALA A 14 13.39 6.36 22.66
CA ALA A 14 12.95 5.00 22.39
C ALA A 14 12.78 4.71 20.89
N ARG A 15 12.81 5.74 20.04
CA ARG A 15 12.46 5.67 18.60
C ARG A 15 11.10 5.00 18.39
N THR A 16 10.10 5.51 19.08
CA THR A 16 8.71 5.05 18.92
C THR A 16 7.77 6.22 18.71
N VAL A 17 6.63 5.94 18.09
CA VAL A 17 5.51 6.88 18.00
C VAL A 17 4.23 6.20 18.45
N ARG A 18 3.47 6.86 19.31
CA ARG A 18 2.12 6.45 19.68
C ARG A 18 1.11 7.33 18.97
N ALA A 19 0.17 6.70 18.26
CA ALA A 19 -0.86 7.39 17.48
C ALA A 19 -2.26 6.91 17.88
N GLY A 20 -3.20 7.83 17.99
CA GLY A 20 -4.62 7.51 18.18
C GLY A 20 -5.22 6.84 16.95
N GLY A 21 -6.23 5.99 17.14
CA GLY A 21 -6.88 5.22 16.07
C GLY A 21 -7.56 6.06 14.97
N GLY A 22 -7.74 7.36 15.18
CA GLY A 22 -8.27 8.30 14.19
C GLY A 22 -7.22 9.16 13.50
N ALA A 23 -5.93 8.94 13.76
CA ALA A 23 -4.84 9.68 13.11
C ALA A 23 -4.72 9.32 11.62
N LEU A 24 -4.30 10.30 10.82
CA LEU A 24 -3.92 10.11 9.44
C LEU A 24 -2.41 9.85 9.32
N LEU A 25 -1.97 9.28 8.20
CA LEU A 25 -0.53 9.04 7.97
C LEU A 25 0.25 10.34 8.02
N GLY A 26 -0.26 11.41 7.41
CA GLY A 26 0.36 12.73 7.43
C GLY A 26 0.47 13.34 8.83
N ASP A 27 -0.39 12.97 9.78
CA ASP A 27 -0.23 13.39 11.18
C ASP A 27 1.03 12.77 11.79
N LEU A 28 1.27 11.48 11.53
CA LEU A 28 2.48 10.79 12.00
C LEU A 28 3.73 11.33 11.30
N ASP A 29 3.69 11.46 9.98
CA ASP A 29 4.83 11.94 9.20
C ASP A 29 5.27 13.33 9.66
N ARG A 30 4.33 14.25 9.88
CA ARG A 30 4.62 15.61 10.39
C ARG A 30 5.36 15.56 11.73
N GLU A 31 4.87 14.77 12.68
CA GLU A 31 5.44 14.72 14.03
C GLU A 31 6.79 13.97 14.05
N THR A 32 6.93 12.88 13.28
CA THR A 32 8.14 12.06 13.27
C THR A 32 9.27 12.71 12.47
N GLN A 33 8.95 13.38 11.36
CA GLN A 33 9.94 14.08 10.53
C GLN A 33 10.58 15.29 11.22
N ALA A 34 9.95 15.86 12.27
CA ALA A 34 10.60 16.85 13.13
C ALA A 34 11.88 16.29 13.82
N PHE A 35 12.03 14.97 13.86
CA PHE A 35 13.18 14.27 14.45
C PHE A 35 14.00 13.49 13.42
N GLY A 36 13.73 13.60 12.12
CA GLY A 36 14.36 12.80 11.08
C GLY A 36 14.05 11.31 11.18
N LEU A 37 12.84 10.98 11.64
CA LEU A 37 12.36 9.62 11.84
C LEU A 37 11.09 9.38 11.02
N ALA A 38 10.84 8.12 10.64
CA ALA A 38 9.58 7.69 10.00
C ALA A 38 9.19 6.27 10.42
N ALA A 39 7.90 5.96 10.40
CA ALA A 39 7.36 4.61 10.38
C ALA A 39 7.11 4.16 8.93
N PRO A 40 7.17 2.84 8.60
CA PRO A 40 6.90 2.34 7.26
C PRO A 40 5.40 2.33 6.96
N LEU A 41 4.83 3.52 6.77
CA LEU A 41 3.41 3.72 6.48
C LEU A 41 3.09 3.63 4.98
N GLY A 42 1.82 3.88 4.60
CA GLY A 42 1.37 3.92 3.20
C GLY A 42 1.89 5.12 2.40
N VAL A 43 1.34 5.35 1.21
CA VAL A 43 1.82 6.36 0.24
C VAL A 43 0.85 7.54 0.04
N VAL A 44 -0.22 7.64 0.81
CA VAL A 44 -1.22 8.74 0.76
C VAL A 44 -1.39 9.29 2.16
N SER A 45 -1.02 10.56 2.37
CA SER A 45 -1.00 11.17 3.71
C SER A 45 -2.38 11.28 4.35
N LEU A 46 -3.45 11.31 3.53
CA LEU A 46 -4.85 11.39 3.94
C LEU A 46 -5.44 10.04 4.40
N THR A 47 -4.68 8.95 4.30
CA THR A 47 -5.13 7.62 4.73
C THR A 47 -5.12 7.50 6.25
N GLY A 48 -6.15 6.84 6.80
CA GLY A 48 -6.22 6.55 8.24
C GLY A 48 -5.23 5.47 8.66
N VAL A 49 -4.47 5.73 9.73
CA VAL A 49 -3.47 4.81 10.29
C VAL A 49 -4.06 3.45 10.61
N ALA A 50 -5.24 3.42 11.24
CA ALA A 50 -5.84 2.19 11.75
C ALA A 50 -6.17 1.21 10.63
N GLY A 51 -6.97 1.63 9.63
CA GLY A 51 -7.39 0.75 8.53
C GLY A 51 -6.21 0.21 7.75
N LEU A 52 -5.27 1.09 7.42
CA LEU A 52 -4.06 0.72 6.69
C LEU A 52 -3.25 -0.34 7.44
N THR A 53 -2.91 -0.09 8.70
CA THR A 53 -2.01 -0.95 9.50
C THR A 53 -2.63 -2.32 9.79
N LEU A 54 -3.91 -2.36 10.14
CA LEU A 54 -4.60 -3.60 10.48
C LEU A 54 -4.66 -4.60 9.30
N CYS A 55 -4.58 -4.12 8.05
CA CYS A 55 -4.51 -4.96 6.85
C CYS A 55 -3.10 -4.99 6.22
N GLY A 56 -2.04 -4.64 6.98
CA GLY A 56 -0.65 -4.67 6.53
C GLY A 56 0.00 -3.29 6.47
N GLY A 57 -0.33 -2.45 5.50
CA GLY A 57 0.23 -1.10 5.29
C GLY A 57 1.48 -1.11 4.42
N LEU A 58 1.27 -0.99 3.10
CA LEU A 58 2.31 -0.99 2.07
C LEU A 58 2.71 0.44 1.70
N GLY A 59 4.01 0.76 1.73
CA GLY A 59 4.51 2.10 1.42
C GLY A 59 5.93 2.15 0.87
N TRP A 60 6.51 3.34 0.83
CA TRP A 60 7.84 3.59 0.25
C TRP A 60 8.99 2.97 1.05
N LEU A 61 8.77 2.62 2.32
CA LEU A 61 9.80 2.03 3.18
C LEU A 61 9.72 0.50 3.22
N ARG A 62 8.82 -0.13 2.46
CA ARG A 62 8.50 -1.57 2.53
C ARG A 62 9.69 -2.51 2.35
N ARG A 63 10.61 -2.18 1.41
CA ARG A 63 11.75 -3.05 1.11
C ARG A 63 12.84 -2.95 2.17
N LYS A 64 13.01 -1.79 2.79
CA LYS A 64 14.02 -1.55 3.81
C LYS A 64 13.55 -1.87 5.22
N HIS A 65 12.31 -1.56 5.57
CA HIS A 65 11.80 -1.60 6.94
C HIS A 65 10.52 -2.44 7.12
N GLY A 66 10.03 -3.11 6.08
CA GLY A 66 8.80 -3.89 6.13
C GLY A 66 7.53 -3.03 5.96
N MET A 67 6.41 -3.61 6.31
CA MET A 67 5.09 -2.98 6.26
C MET A 67 4.75 -2.28 7.58
N ALA A 68 3.70 -1.47 7.62
CA ALA A 68 3.26 -0.79 8.84
C ALA A 68 2.97 -1.77 10.00
N CYS A 69 2.35 -2.90 9.71
CA CYS A 69 2.08 -3.94 10.71
C CYS A 69 3.34 -4.62 11.24
N ASP A 70 4.46 -4.60 10.50
CA ASP A 70 5.74 -5.19 10.94
C ASP A 70 6.44 -4.28 11.95
N ALA A 71 6.30 -2.96 11.80
CA ALA A 71 6.84 -1.96 12.72
C ALA A 71 5.96 -1.76 13.97
N LEU A 72 4.79 -2.41 14.06
CA LEU A 72 3.89 -2.28 15.21
C LEU A 72 4.51 -2.96 16.44
N LYS A 73 4.54 -2.24 17.58
CA LYS A 73 5.06 -2.71 18.87
C LYS A 73 3.95 -3.09 19.83
N SER A 74 2.87 -2.30 19.86
CA SER A 74 1.71 -2.56 20.69
C SER A 74 0.46 -1.85 20.15
N VAL A 75 -0.72 -2.31 20.57
CA VAL A 75 -2.00 -1.62 20.37
C VAL A 75 -2.80 -1.65 21.67
N ASP A 76 -3.61 -0.59 21.88
CA ASP A 76 -4.70 -0.63 22.85
C ASP A 76 -6.00 -0.84 22.07
N ILE A 77 -6.78 -1.86 22.44
CA ILE A 77 -7.97 -2.30 21.70
C ILE A 77 -9.16 -2.52 22.64
N VAL A 78 -10.32 -2.05 22.23
CA VAL A 78 -11.61 -2.38 22.87
C VAL A 78 -12.23 -3.57 22.15
N THR A 79 -12.34 -4.69 22.87
CA THR A 79 -12.88 -5.96 22.34
C THR A 79 -14.42 -6.01 22.38
N ALA A 80 -15.02 -7.06 21.80
CA ALA A 80 -16.48 -7.17 21.68
C ALA A 80 -17.24 -7.18 23.04
N ASN A 81 -16.59 -7.58 24.12
CA ASN A 81 -17.16 -7.54 25.47
C ASN A 81 -17.01 -6.17 26.17
N GLY A 82 -16.46 -5.14 25.46
CA GLY A 82 -16.23 -3.80 25.98
C GLY A 82 -14.95 -3.62 26.82
N SER A 83 -14.12 -4.64 26.95
CA SER A 83 -12.85 -4.55 27.68
C SER A 83 -11.81 -3.80 26.86
N LEU A 84 -11.15 -2.82 27.48
CA LEU A 84 -9.94 -2.19 26.95
C LEU A 84 -8.73 -3.04 27.39
N ILE A 85 -7.99 -3.56 26.42
CA ILE A 85 -6.79 -4.36 26.68
C ILE A 85 -5.63 -3.89 25.79
N THR A 86 -4.41 -4.12 26.27
CA THR A 86 -3.19 -3.92 25.47
C THR A 86 -2.80 -5.25 24.83
N ALA A 87 -2.44 -5.21 23.53
CA ALA A 87 -1.85 -6.35 22.83
C ALA A 87 -0.46 -5.98 22.32
N SER A 88 0.51 -6.83 22.60
CA SER A 88 1.91 -6.70 22.23
C SER A 88 2.57 -8.06 22.10
N LYS A 89 3.86 -8.10 21.74
CA LYS A 89 4.64 -9.36 21.73
C LYS A 89 4.62 -10.08 23.07
N PHE A 90 4.44 -9.35 24.19
CA PHE A 90 4.56 -9.86 25.54
C PHE A 90 3.21 -10.01 26.28
N GLU A 91 2.16 -9.35 25.78
CA GLU A 91 0.84 -9.33 26.39
C GLU A 91 -0.22 -9.53 25.31
N ASN A 92 -1.20 -10.43 25.54
CA ASN A 92 -2.22 -10.81 24.56
C ASN A 92 -1.61 -11.05 23.17
N SER A 93 -0.53 -11.85 23.12
CA SER A 93 0.31 -12.02 21.93
C SER A 93 -0.42 -12.67 20.76
N ASP A 94 -1.44 -13.48 21.03
CA ASP A 94 -2.33 -14.05 20.00
C ASP A 94 -3.16 -12.97 19.33
N LEU A 95 -3.72 -12.02 20.09
CA LEU A 95 -4.44 -10.88 19.55
C LEU A 95 -3.49 -9.94 18.80
N PHE A 96 -2.28 -9.71 19.33
CA PHE A 96 -1.25 -8.92 18.68
C PHE A 96 -0.85 -9.50 17.32
N TRP A 97 -0.76 -10.83 17.22
CA TRP A 97 -0.58 -11.51 15.95
C TRP A 97 -1.74 -11.21 14.99
N GLY A 98 -2.98 -11.32 15.46
CA GLY A 98 -4.19 -11.14 14.67
C GLY A 98 -4.35 -9.71 14.12
N VAL A 99 -4.05 -8.68 14.91
CA VAL A 99 -4.17 -7.27 14.47
C VAL A 99 -3.06 -6.84 13.51
N ARG A 100 -2.03 -7.66 13.30
CA ARG A 100 -0.97 -7.43 12.32
C ARG A 100 -1.30 -8.10 10.98
N GLY A 101 -2.34 -7.63 10.30
CA GLY A 101 -2.79 -8.08 8.99
C GLY A 101 -4.22 -8.64 8.95
N GLY A 102 -4.78 -9.10 10.08
CA GLY A 102 -6.11 -9.72 10.15
C GLY A 102 -7.29 -8.73 10.13
N GLY A 103 -7.02 -7.44 9.90
CA GLY A 103 -8.05 -6.41 9.78
C GLY A 103 -8.73 -6.04 11.10
N GLY A 104 -9.86 -5.34 11.00
CA GLY A 104 -10.67 -4.87 12.12
C GLY A 104 -11.62 -5.93 12.70
N ASN A 105 -11.25 -7.20 12.72
CA ASN A 105 -12.13 -8.32 13.09
C ASN A 105 -12.26 -8.58 14.60
N PHE A 106 -11.38 -7.99 15.43
CA PHE A 106 -11.24 -8.41 16.82
C PHE A 106 -11.61 -7.32 17.83
N GLY A 107 -11.83 -6.10 17.38
CA GLY A 107 -12.13 -4.96 18.22
C GLY A 107 -11.86 -3.62 17.54
N VAL A 108 -12.03 -2.54 18.32
CA VAL A 108 -11.71 -1.18 17.91
C VAL A 108 -10.37 -0.77 18.51
N VAL A 109 -9.33 -0.67 17.70
CA VAL A 109 -8.03 -0.19 18.16
C VAL A 109 -8.09 1.31 18.40
N THR A 110 -7.74 1.72 19.62
CA THR A 110 -7.78 3.11 20.05
C THR A 110 -6.42 3.78 20.03
N SER A 111 -5.32 2.99 20.11
CA SER A 111 -3.95 3.46 20.09
C SER A 111 -3.03 2.46 19.39
N PHE A 112 -2.09 2.96 18.61
CA PHE A 112 -1.04 2.19 17.95
C PHE A 112 0.32 2.71 18.40
N GLU A 113 1.25 1.83 18.68
CA GLU A 113 2.65 2.18 18.94
C GLU A 113 3.55 1.54 17.88
N PHE A 114 4.28 2.39 17.11
CA PHE A 114 5.17 1.94 16.06
C PHE A 114 6.63 2.16 16.44
N GLU A 115 7.50 1.30 15.95
CA GLU A 115 8.93 1.56 15.83
C GLU A 115 9.18 2.61 14.75
N LEU A 116 10.19 3.45 14.98
CA LEU A 116 10.64 4.49 14.07
C LEU A 116 12.05 4.25 13.57
N PHE A 117 12.27 4.55 12.31
CA PHE A 117 13.54 4.40 11.61
C PHE A 117 14.10 5.76 11.19
N PRO A 118 15.43 5.94 11.16
CA PRO A 118 16.04 7.13 10.61
C PRO A 118 15.73 7.25 9.11
N VAL A 119 14.92 8.24 8.74
CA VAL A 119 14.53 8.56 7.36
C VAL A 119 14.32 10.06 7.23
N GLY A 120 14.87 10.65 6.19
CA GLY A 120 14.69 12.07 5.92
C GLY A 120 15.66 12.98 6.69
N PRO A 121 15.37 14.30 6.79
CA PRO A 121 14.16 14.91 6.22
C PRO A 121 14.10 14.89 4.69
N MET A 122 15.26 14.79 4.00
CA MET A 122 15.35 14.70 2.54
C MET A 122 15.57 13.26 2.10
N VAL A 123 14.92 12.88 1.01
CA VAL A 123 15.07 11.59 0.32
C VAL A 123 15.26 11.83 -1.18
N THR A 124 15.79 10.84 -1.91
CA THR A 124 15.85 10.92 -3.37
C THR A 124 14.58 10.34 -3.97
N LEU A 125 13.84 11.18 -4.67
CA LEU A 125 12.71 10.78 -5.53
C LEU A 125 13.22 10.52 -6.95
N CYS A 126 12.78 9.45 -7.57
CA CYS A 126 12.84 9.22 -9.00
C CYS A 126 11.41 9.20 -9.52
N ALA A 127 11.07 10.08 -10.47
CA ALA A 127 9.74 10.17 -11.04
C ALA A 127 9.78 10.72 -12.49
N PRO A 128 10.39 10.00 -13.44
CA PRO A 128 10.28 10.31 -14.87
C PRO A 128 8.92 9.83 -15.41
N PHE A 129 8.30 10.66 -16.23
CA PHE A 129 7.01 10.42 -16.88
C PHE A 129 7.25 10.11 -18.35
N TYR A 130 7.10 8.88 -18.75
CA TYR A 130 7.29 8.43 -20.12
C TYR A 130 5.95 8.36 -20.86
N PRO A 131 5.88 8.77 -22.15
CA PRO A 131 4.66 8.62 -22.95
C PRO A 131 4.21 7.15 -23.00
N LEU A 132 2.96 6.87 -22.64
CA LEU A 132 2.45 5.49 -22.57
C LEU A 132 2.40 4.82 -23.95
N ASN A 133 2.23 5.59 -25.02
CA ASN A 133 2.16 5.10 -26.41
C ASN A 133 3.53 4.97 -27.10
N ALA A 134 4.64 5.16 -26.38
CA ALA A 134 5.99 5.16 -26.93
C ALA A 134 6.89 4.10 -26.26
N GLY A 135 6.52 2.82 -26.37
CA GLY A 135 7.34 1.71 -25.87
C GLY A 135 7.18 1.43 -24.38
N ALA A 136 5.97 1.57 -23.83
CA ALA A 136 5.69 1.30 -22.42
C ALA A 136 6.07 -0.13 -21.99
N ASP A 137 5.96 -1.11 -22.87
CA ASP A 137 6.36 -2.49 -22.63
C ASP A 137 7.89 -2.62 -22.41
N ASP A 138 8.70 -1.91 -23.18
CA ASP A 138 10.16 -1.88 -22.99
C ASP A 138 10.52 -1.17 -21.67
N ILE A 139 9.85 -0.07 -21.36
CA ILE A 139 10.04 0.64 -20.06
C ILE A 139 9.75 -0.28 -18.89
N VAL A 140 8.65 -1.04 -18.94
CA VAL A 140 8.29 -1.98 -17.85
C VAL A 140 9.30 -3.13 -17.74
N ARG A 141 9.77 -3.70 -18.89
CA ARG A 141 10.82 -4.73 -18.87
C ARG A 141 12.09 -4.22 -18.23
N ARG A 142 12.59 -3.07 -18.64
CA ARG A 142 13.82 -2.48 -18.11
C ARG A 142 13.66 -2.08 -16.63
N TRP A 143 12.49 -1.59 -16.23
CA TRP A 143 12.16 -1.35 -14.82
C TRP A 143 12.18 -2.66 -14.00
N ARG A 144 11.56 -3.73 -14.50
CA ARG A 144 11.56 -5.05 -13.87
C ARG A 144 12.98 -5.56 -13.67
N ASP A 145 13.79 -5.52 -14.73
CA ASP A 145 15.16 -6.03 -14.72
C ASP A 145 16.06 -5.22 -13.77
N PHE A 146 15.92 -3.89 -13.77
CA PHE A 146 16.58 -3.03 -12.78
C PHE A 146 16.18 -3.39 -11.34
N MET A 147 14.90 -3.55 -11.10
CA MET A 147 14.39 -3.80 -9.74
C MET A 147 14.77 -5.18 -9.19
N ALA A 148 15.07 -6.14 -10.05
CA ALA A 148 15.56 -7.47 -9.64
C ALA A 148 16.91 -7.37 -8.90
N GLU A 149 17.76 -6.41 -9.29
CA GLU A 149 19.11 -6.20 -8.73
C GLU A 149 19.17 -4.97 -7.77
N ALA A 150 18.09 -4.19 -7.67
CA ALA A 150 18.09 -2.95 -6.91
C ALA A 150 18.28 -3.19 -5.40
N PRO A 151 19.07 -2.36 -4.70
CA PRO A 151 19.25 -2.46 -3.27
C PRO A 151 17.92 -2.19 -2.52
N GLU A 152 17.82 -2.71 -1.30
CA GLU A 152 16.59 -2.60 -0.49
C GLU A 152 16.27 -1.15 -0.06
N ASP A 153 17.27 -0.26 -0.10
CA ASP A 153 17.07 1.18 0.14
C ASP A 153 16.20 1.87 -0.92
N ILE A 154 15.97 1.21 -2.07
CA ILE A 154 15.08 1.66 -3.13
C ILE A 154 13.78 0.89 -3.08
N SER A 155 12.66 1.58 -2.90
CA SER A 155 11.32 1.05 -3.16
C SER A 155 10.76 1.71 -4.41
N SER A 156 10.24 0.91 -5.35
CA SER A 156 9.73 1.42 -6.62
C SER A 156 8.36 0.84 -6.98
N SER A 157 7.64 1.59 -7.81
CA SER A 157 6.39 1.19 -8.45
C SER A 157 6.36 1.73 -9.87
N CYS A 158 5.84 0.94 -10.80
CA CYS A 158 5.58 1.38 -12.17
C CYS A 158 4.08 1.71 -12.29
N LEU A 159 3.76 2.96 -12.65
CA LEU A 159 2.42 3.53 -12.60
C LEU A 159 1.94 3.89 -14.01
N PHE A 160 0.77 3.41 -14.41
CA PHE A 160 0.08 3.82 -15.64
C PHE A 160 -0.98 4.85 -15.28
N TRP A 161 -0.78 6.08 -15.73
CA TRP A 161 -1.58 7.22 -15.29
C TRP A 161 -1.84 8.22 -16.43
N SER A 162 -2.57 9.29 -16.13
CA SER A 162 -2.70 10.46 -17.01
C SER A 162 -2.40 11.71 -16.20
N ILE A 163 -1.54 12.59 -16.72
CA ILE A 163 -1.16 13.82 -16.04
C ILE A 163 -2.43 14.67 -15.80
N PRO A 164 -2.77 15.00 -14.54
CA PRO A 164 -4.01 15.71 -14.25
C PRO A 164 -3.94 17.18 -14.65
N ALA A 165 -5.09 17.78 -14.89
CA ALA A 165 -5.24 19.23 -15.00
C ALA A 165 -5.09 19.87 -13.61
N HIS A 166 -3.84 20.10 -13.19
CA HIS A 166 -3.48 20.63 -11.89
C HIS A 166 -2.30 21.60 -12.03
N PRO A 167 -2.26 22.74 -11.29
CA PRO A 167 -1.23 23.78 -11.43
C PRO A 167 0.23 23.30 -11.23
N ASN A 168 0.43 22.13 -10.63
CA ASN A 168 1.77 21.55 -10.46
C ASN A 168 2.33 20.92 -11.75
N PHE A 169 1.52 20.84 -12.82
CA PHE A 169 1.93 20.26 -14.10
C PHE A 169 1.76 21.28 -15.22
N PRO A 170 2.64 21.28 -16.24
CA PRO A 170 2.48 22.15 -17.41
C PRO A 170 1.14 21.90 -18.11
N ASP A 171 0.45 22.97 -18.51
CA ASP A 171 -0.89 22.89 -19.12
C ASP A 171 -0.90 22.04 -20.40
N GLU A 172 0.17 22.11 -21.19
CA GLU A 172 0.35 21.34 -22.44
C GLU A 172 0.46 19.82 -22.22
N LEU A 173 0.73 19.38 -21.00
CA LEU A 173 0.82 17.97 -20.64
C LEU A 173 -0.47 17.42 -20.01
N HIS A 174 -1.45 18.27 -19.72
CA HIS A 174 -2.69 17.82 -19.08
C HIS A 174 -3.40 16.75 -19.92
N GLY A 175 -3.82 15.66 -19.28
CA GLY A 175 -4.49 14.54 -19.94
C GLY A 175 -3.55 13.56 -20.65
N THR A 176 -2.24 13.86 -20.75
CA THR A 176 -1.28 12.97 -21.45
C THR A 176 -1.17 11.64 -20.70
N PRO A 177 -1.43 10.49 -21.38
CA PRO A 177 -1.21 9.18 -20.80
C PRO A 177 0.28 8.87 -20.66
N VAL A 178 0.68 8.42 -19.46
CA VAL A 178 2.08 8.17 -19.11
C VAL A 178 2.27 6.87 -18.35
N VAL A 179 3.48 6.34 -18.43
CA VAL A 179 4.02 5.37 -17.48
C VAL A 179 5.09 6.06 -16.64
N ILE A 180 5.06 5.89 -15.31
CA ILE A 180 5.97 6.52 -14.36
C ILE A 180 6.70 5.42 -13.61
N THR A 181 8.02 5.41 -13.64
CA THR A 181 8.85 4.52 -12.83
C THR A 181 9.20 5.20 -11.51
N ALA A 182 8.18 5.40 -10.67
CA ALA A 182 8.33 6.07 -9.39
C ALA A 182 9.19 5.25 -8.42
N ALA A 183 10.26 5.85 -7.87
CA ALA A 183 11.10 5.20 -6.88
C ALA A 183 11.51 6.20 -5.79
N VAL A 184 11.73 5.67 -4.58
CA VAL A 184 12.23 6.45 -3.44
C VAL A 184 13.44 5.72 -2.84
N HIS A 185 14.56 6.43 -2.75
CA HIS A 185 15.74 5.99 -2.03
C HIS A 185 15.87 6.77 -0.72
N THR A 186 16.08 6.05 0.39
CA THR A 186 16.05 6.61 1.75
C THR A 186 17.40 6.60 2.45
N GLY A 187 18.48 6.64 1.68
CA GLY A 187 19.86 6.74 2.16
C GLY A 187 20.49 8.12 1.90
N VAL A 188 21.81 8.13 1.74
CA VAL A 188 22.59 9.33 1.38
C VAL A 188 22.15 9.82 -0.01
N LEU A 189 21.87 11.12 -0.15
CA LEU A 189 21.29 11.70 -1.37
C LEU A 189 22.16 11.45 -2.60
N GLU A 190 23.45 11.73 -2.53
CA GLU A 190 24.41 11.57 -3.65
C GLU A 190 24.52 10.10 -4.10
N VAL A 191 24.30 9.16 -3.18
CA VAL A 191 24.23 7.72 -3.50
C VAL A 191 22.91 7.42 -4.18
N GLY A 192 21.80 7.96 -3.64
CA GLY A 192 20.46 7.77 -4.18
C GLY A 192 20.33 8.30 -5.61
N GLU A 193 20.82 9.48 -5.90
CA GLU A 193 20.79 10.07 -7.24
C GLU A 193 21.46 9.17 -8.29
N ARG A 194 22.65 8.62 -7.97
CA ARG A 194 23.35 7.68 -8.86
C ARG A 194 22.61 6.34 -9.00
N LEU A 195 22.03 5.85 -7.90
CA LEU A 195 21.35 4.55 -7.92
C LEU A 195 20.05 4.56 -8.71
N VAL A 196 19.33 5.70 -8.76
CA VAL A 196 18.07 5.81 -9.50
C VAL A 196 18.26 6.31 -10.94
N GLU A 197 19.46 6.72 -11.34
CA GLU A 197 19.77 7.20 -12.69
C GLU A 197 19.32 6.22 -13.79
N PRO A 198 19.54 4.89 -13.68
CA PRO A 198 19.06 3.96 -14.71
C PRO A 198 17.54 3.95 -14.89
N LEU A 199 16.76 4.29 -13.85
CA LEU A 199 15.30 4.43 -13.97
C LEU A 199 14.86 5.71 -14.69
N ARG A 200 15.73 6.71 -14.76
CA ARG A 200 15.51 7.97 -15.50
C ARG A 200 15.90 7.87 -16.96
N ASP A 201 16.66 6.83 -17.34
CA ASP A 201 17.17 6.59 -18.69
C ASP A 201 16.49 5.39 -19.37
N LEU A 202 15.21 5.15 -19.07
CA LEU A 202 14.43 4.09 -19.73
C LEU A 202 13.85 4.51 -21.07
N GLY A 203 13.85 5.81 -21.39
CA GLY A 203 13.33 6.42 -22.61
C GLY A 203 13.45 7.94 -22.55
N THR A 204 12.68 8.64 -23.39
CA THR A 204 12.61 10.10 -23.36
C THR A 204 11.38 10.53 -22.54
N PRO A 205 11.53 11.02 -21.29
CA PRO A 205 10.40 11.45 -20.50
C PRO A 205 9.83 12.77 -21.02
N VAL A 206 8.51 12.96 -20.94
CA VAL A 206 7.84 14.24 -21.21
C VAL A 206 7.92 15.18 -20.02
N LEU A 207 8.16 14.62 -18.82
CA LEU A 207 8.36 15.33 -17.56
C LEU A 207 9.24 14.48 -16.66
N ASP A 208 10.15 15.10 -15.92
CA ASP A 208 10.94 14.42 -14.88
C ASP A 208 10.90 15.24 -13.58
N LEU A 209 10.30 14.67 -12.54
CA LEU A 209 10.20 15.27 -11.20
C LEU A 209 11.22 14.67 -10.22
N SER A 210 12.27 14.01 -10.74
CA SER A 210 13.31 13.37 -9.93
C SER A 210 14.20 14.40 -9.25
N GLY A 211 14.68 14.05 -8.05
CA GLY A 211 15.64 14.84 -7.30
C GLY A 211 15.46 14.70 -5.78
N PRO A 212 16.24 15.44 -5.00
CA PRO A 212 16.08 15.50 -3.56
C PRO A 212 14.78 16.22 -3.17
N VAL A 213 13.93 15.56 -2.38
CA VAL A 213 12.67 16.12 -1.89
C VAL A 213 12.46 15.80 -0.41
N PRO A 214 11.70 16.59 0.34
CA PRO A 214 11.30 16.21 1.70
C PRO A 214 10.49 14.91 1.69
N TYR A 215 10.77 14.01 2.63
CA TYR A 215 10.02 12.75 2.75
C TYR A 215 8.50 12.97 2.89
N SER A 216 8.11 13.98 3.65
CA SER A 216 6.69 14.37 3.79
C SER A 216 6.02 14.77 2.47
N HIS A 217 6.77 15.32 1.50
CA HIS A 217 6.23 15.63 0.18
C HIS A 217 6.00 14.37 -0.64
N VAL A 218 6.90 13.37 -0.55
CA VAL A 218 6.68 12.06 -1.20
C VAL A 218 5.43 11.39 -0.65
N GLN A 219 5.21 11.44 0.67
CA GLN A 219 4.05 10.87 1.34
C GLN A 219 2.73 11.57 0.96
N ALA A 220 2.76 12.82 0.55
CA ALA A 220 1.61 13.62 0.12
C ALA A 220 1.44 13.70 -1.41
N ALA A 221 2.35 13.10 -2.19
CA ALA A 221 2.36 13.24 -3.66
C ALA A 221 1.07 12.74 -4.33
N PHE A 222 0.44 11.73 -3.75
CA PHE A 222 -0.81 11.17 -4.28
C PHE A 222 -2.09 11.75 -3.63
N ASP A 223 -1.99 12.62 -2.65
CA ASP A 223 -3.16 13.19 -1.96
C ASP A 223 -4.19 13.82 -2.91
N PRO A 224 -3.81 14.57 -3.97
CA PRO A 224 -4.77 15.15 -4.91
C PRO A 224 -5.60 14.12 -5.67
N LEU A 225 -5.14 12.86 -5.76
CA LEU A 225 -5.88 11.78 -6.43
C LEU A 225 -6.96 11.17 -5.54
N PHE A 226 -6.84 11.30 -4.22
CA PHE A 226 -7.64 10.56 -3.24
C PHE A 226 -8.38 11.48 -2.25
N VAL A 227 -8.75 12.68 -2.70
CA VAL A 227 -9.54 13.61 -1.87
C VAL A 227 -10.89 13.00 -1.55
N LYS A 228 -11.20 12.95 -0.25
CA LYS A 228 -12.39 12.32 0.27
C LYS A 228 -13.67 12.96 -0.25
N GLY A 229 -14.56 12.15 -0.82
CA GLY A 229 -15.90 12.59 -1.27
C GLY A 229 -15.92 13.22 -2.66
N GLU A 230 -14.80 13.35 -3.36
CA GLU A 230 -14.75 13.89 -4.72
C GLU A 230 -15.05 12.84 -5.79
N ARG A 231 -14.69 11.58 -5.54
CA ARG A 231 -14.81 10.49 -6.52
C ARG A 231 -15.37 9.23 -5.89
N GLN A 232 -15.99 8.43 -6.73
CA GLN A 232 -16.28 7.03 -6.44
C GLN A 232 -15.01 6.23 -6.74
N ASN A 233 -14.82 5.14 -5.99
CA ASN A 233 -13.61 4.32 -6.08
C ASN A 233 -13.97 2.84 -6.03
N TYR A 234 -13.33 2.07 -6.88
CA TYR A 234 -13.36 0.61 -6.82
C TYR A 234 -11.96 0.07 -7.10
N TRP A 235 -11.35 -0.54 -6.09
CA TRP A 235 -9.96 -0.97 -6.14
C TRP A 235 -9.85 -2.47 -5.99
N LYS A 236 -9.06 -3.08 -6.87
CA LYS A 236 -8.71 -4.50 -6.79
C LYS A 236 -7.20 -4.66 -6.86
N SER A 237 -6.72 -5.73 -6.26
CA SER A 237 -5.31 -6.10 -6.36
C SER A 237 -5.13 -7.60 -6.47
N ILE A 238 -3.99 -8.02 -6.98
CA ILE A 238 -3.57 -9.41 -7.04
C ILE A 238 -2.05 -9.48 -6.93
N TYR A 239 -1.55 -10.44 -6.16
CA TYR A 239 -0.11 -10.71 -6.10
C TYR A 239 0.31 -11.50 -7.34
N LEU A 240 1.41 -11.09 -7.98
CA LEU A 240 1.96 -11.74 -9.16
C LEU A 240 3.24 -12.48 -8.80
N ASP A 241 3.38 -13.70 -9.30
CA ASP A 241 4.57 -14.53 -9.18
C ASP A 241 5.62 -14.22 -10.24
N THR A 242 5.15 -13.72 -11.38
CA THR A 242 6.00 -13.37 -12.53
C THR A 242 5.52 -12.07 -13.16
N LEU A 243 6.42 -11.40 -13.83
CA LEU A 243 6.17 -10.26 -14.69
C LEU A 243 6.91 -10.51 -16.01
N ASP A 244 6.52 -11.61 -16.69
CA ASP A 244 7.04 -11.96 -18.00
C ASP A 244 6.45 -11.07 -19.12
N ASP A 245 6.87 -11.30 -20.35
CA ASP A 245 6.46 -10.45 -21.48
C ASP A 245 4.95 -10.54 -21.77
N ASP A 246 4.32 -11.69 -21.49
CA ASP A 246 2.88 -11.85 -21.67
C ASP A 246 2.12 -11.04 -20.62
N ALA A 247 2.53 -11.13 -19.33
CA ALA A 247 1.97 -10.31 -18.27
C ALA A 247 2.12 -8.81 -18.56
N ILE A 248 3.32 -8.38 -18.99
CA ILE A 248 3.60 -6.99 -19.38
C ILE A 248 2.68 -6.56 -20.52
N GLY A 249 2.50 -7.40 -21.55
CA GLY A 249 1.62 -7.12 -22.69
C GLY A 249 0.17 -6.85 -22.26
N HIS A 250 -0.38 -7.68 -21.34
CA HIS A 250 -1.72 -7.47 -20.77
C HIS A 250 -1.80 -6.15 -19.99
N ILE A 251 -0.82 -5.86 -19.14
CA ILE A 251 -0.79 -4.65 -18.31
C ILE A 251 -0.72 -3.38 -19.18
N VAL A 252 0.15 -3.37 -20.21
CA VAL A 252 0.29 -2.23 -21.13
C VAL A 252 -1.01 -2.03 -21.92
N ALA A 253 -1.62 -3.10 -22.44
CA ALA A 253 -2.89 -3.00 -23.16
C ALA A 253 -4.00 -2.43 -22.28
N ARG A 254 -4.05 -2.82 -20.99
CA ARG A 254 -4.99 -2.23 -20.03
C ARG A 254 -4.64 -0.79 -19.67
N GLY A 255 -3.36 -0.44 -19.60
CA GLY A 255 -2.90 0.93 -19.43
C GLY A 255 -3.37 1.85 -20.55
N LEU A 256 -3.34 1.37 -21.80
CA LEU A 256 -3.82 2.10 -22.98
C LEU A 256 -5.35 2.20 -23.05
N SER A 257 -6.09 1.24 -22.48
CA SER A 257 -7.55 1.15 -22.52
C SER A 257 -8.23 1.54 -21.21
N ARG A 258 -7.58 2.35 -20.36
CA ARG A 258 -8.18 2.83 -19.09
C ARG A 258 -9.49 3.57 -19.37
N PRO A 259 -10.53 3.37 -18.52
CA PRO A 259 -11.88 3.90 -18.80
C PRO A 259 -11.94 5.43 -18.68
N ASN A 260 -11.02 6.04 -17.95
CA ASN A 260 -10.93 7.47 -17.73
C ASN A 260 -9.53 7.85 -17.20
N PRO A 261 -9.16 9.16 -17.19
CA PRO A 261 -7.85 9.62 -16.71
C PRO A 261 -7.57 9.36 -15.21
N TRP A 262 -8.58 9.12 -14.41
CA TRP A 262 -8.47 8.88 -12.95
C TRP A 262 -8.24 7.41 -12.59
N ALA A 263 -8.40 6.51 -13.55
CA ALA A 263 -8.06 5.10 -13.36
C ALA A 263 -6.54 4.95 -13.36
N LEU A 264 -5.99 4.48 -12.26
CA LEU A 264 -4.57 4.21 -12.07
C LEU A 264 -4.34 2.70 -12.07
N ILE A 265 -3.31 2.24 -12.77
CA ILE A 265 -2.75 0.90 -12.61
C ILE A 265 -1.39 1.07 -11.96
N ALA A 266 -1.12 0.30 -10.90
CA ALA A 266 0.17 0.30 -10.25
C ALA A 266 0.76 -1.11 -10.14
N LEU A 267 2.00 -1.25 -10.58
CA LEU A 267 2.86 -2.40 -10.33
C LEU A 267 3.80 -2.03 -9.18
N TRP A 268 3.66 -2.70 -8.06
CA TRP A 268 4.52 -2.52 -6.90
C TRP A 268 5.60 -3.61 -6.90
N HIS A 269 6.86 -3.24 -6.96
CA HIS A 269 7.93 -4.19 -6.68
C HIS A 269 8.02 -4.39 -5.16
N LEU A 270 7.91 -5.63 -4.74
CA LEU A 270 7.95 -6.06 -3.35
C LEU A 270 9.37 -6.53 -2.99
N GLY A 271 9.53 -7.38 -1.98
CA GLY A 271 10.82 -7.93 -1.60
C GLY A 271 11.47 -7.22 -0.41
N GLY A 272 12.71 -7.57 -0.13
CA GLY A 272 13.47 -7.02 0.98
C GLY A 272 12.90 -7.37 2.35
N ALA A 273 12.88 -6.41 3.27
CA ALA A 273 12.46 -6.63 4.66
C ALA A 273 11.05 -7.21 4.79
N MET A 274 10.08 -6.75 3.97
CA MET A 274 8.72 -7.25 4.06
C MET A 274 8.60 -8.75 3.69
N ASN A 275 9.44 -9.24 2.78
CA ASN A 275 9.45 -10.65 2.37
C ASN A 275 10.29 -11.55 3.30
N ARG A 276 11.12 -10.97 4.18
CA ARG A 276 11.89 -11.73 5.19
C ARG A 276 11.10 -12.07 6.45
N VAL A 277 9.95 -11.40 6.67
CA VAL A 277 9.07 -11.75 7.78
C VAL A 277 8.44 -13.11 7.53
N ASP A 278 8.59 -14.02 8.49
CA ASP A 278 7.96 -15.35 8.38
C ASP A 278 6.44 -15.18 8.27
N PRO A 279 5.78 -15.82 7.28
CA PRO A 279 4.33 -15.75 7.12
C PRO A 279 3.52 -16.11 8.38
N ALA A 280 4.09 -16.91 9.29
CA ALA A 280 3.46 -17.27 10.55
C ALA A 280 3.61 -16.21 11.67
N GLU A 281 4.51 -15.22 11.52
CA GLU A 281 4.74 -14.20 12.55
C GLU A 281 3.64 -13.13 12.62
N THR A 282 2.88 -12.96 11.54
CA THR A 282 1.76 -12.02 11.44
C THR A 282 0.57 -12.69 10.79
N ALA A 283 -0.62 -12.09 10.92
CA ALA A 283 -1.79 -12.62 10.23
C ALA A 283 -1.73 -12.40 8.70
N LEU A 284 -0.91 -11.45 8.23
CA LEU A 284 -0.70 -11.23 6.80
C LEU A 284 0.01 -12.43 6.18
N GLY A 285 -0.69 -13.17 5.30
CA GLY A 285 -0.22 -14.46 4.79
C GLY A 285 0.79 -14.35 3.64
N GLU A 286 0.55 -13.45 2.68
CA GLU A 286 1.42 -13.36 1.49
C GLU A 286 2.67 -12.52 1.78
N ARG A 287 3.83 -13.17 1.69
CA ARG A 287 5.14 -12.57 1.97
C ARG A 287 6.18 -12.90 0.88
N SER A 288 5.82 -13.71 -0.12
CA SER A 288 6.79 -14.24 -1.09
C SER A 288 6.66 -13.66 -2.49
N ALA A 289 5.50 -13.06 -2.82
CA ALA A 289 5.27 -12.50 -4.14
C ALA A 289 6.26 -11.36 -4.45
N PRO A 290 6.88 -11.34 -5.64
CA PRO A 290 7.77 -10.26 -6.04
C PRO A 290 7.03 -9.01 -6.48
N TYR A 291 5.76 -9.11 -6.88
CA TYR A 291 4.98 -7.98 -7.36
C TYR A 291 3.55 -7.98 -6.80
N LEU A 292 3.02 -6.77 -6.65
CA LEU A 292 1.59 -6.53 -6.47
C LEU A 292 1.09 -5.71 -7.66
N TYR A 293 0.07 -6.19 -8.34
CA TYR A 293 -0.68 -5.45 -9.34
C TYR A 293 -1.92 -4.85 -8.68
N SER A 294 -2.10 -3.54 -8.75
CA SER A 294 -3.29 -2.87 -8.26
C SER A 294 -3.98 -2.04 -9.35
N LEU A 295 -5.30 -2.03 -9.27
CA LEU A 295 -6.22 -1.31 -10.13
C LEU A 295 -6.99 -0.35 -9.24
N ASP A 296 -6.57 0.91 -9.25
CA ASP A 296 -7.13 1.96 -8.38
C ASP A 296 -8.08 2.81 -9.26
N THR A 297 -9.21 2.23 -9.61
CA THR A 297 -10.17 2.87 -10.53
C THR A 297 -11.03 3.87 -9.79
N SER A 298 -11.02 5.11 -10.26
CA SER A 298 -11.80 6.23 -9.72
C SER A 298 -12.60 6.91 -10.83
N TRP A 299 -13.77 7.47 -10.52
CA TRP A 299 -14.61 8.22 -11.46
C TRP A 299 -15.53 9.19 -10.70
N THR A 300 -16.12 10.16 -11.41
CA THR A 300 -16.96 11.21 -10.82
C THR A 300 -18.45 11.02 -11.12
N ASN A 301 -18.80 10.54 -12.32
CA ASN A 301 -20.18 10.38 -12.71
C ASN A 301 -20.73 9.01 -12.24
N PRO A 302 -21.81 8.95 -11.41
CA PRO A 302 -22.43 7.70 -10.99
C PRO A 302 -22.90 6.79 -12.13
N ASP A 303 -23.23 7.35 -13.29
CA ASP A 303 -23.64 6.56 -14.47
C ASP A 303 -22.51 5.68 -15.01
N ASP A 304 -21.25 5.98 -14.67
CA ASP A 304 -20.08 5.19 -15.05
C ASP A 304 -19.79 4.01 -14.11
N ASN A 305 -20.59 3.82 -13.05
CA ASN A 305 -20.33 2.79 -12.02
C ASN A 305 -20.12 1.40 -12.63
N ASP A 306 -21.09 0.94 -13.43
CA ASP A 306 -21.07 -0.42 -13.97
C ASP A 306 -19.89 -0.63 -14.93
N SER A 307 -19.60 0.36 -15.78
CA SER A 307 -18.48 0.30 -16.74
C SER A 307 -17.12 0.32 -16.06
N ALA A 308 -16.93 1.18 -15.06
CA ALA A 308 -15.68 1.29 -14.30
C ALA A 308 -15.40 0.02 -13.48
N ILE A 309 -16.42 -0.52 -12.82
CA ILE A 309 -16.32 -1.78 -12.05
C ILE A 309 -16.07 -2.95 -12.99
N ALA A 310 -16.78 -3.05 -14.13
CA ALA A 310 -16.60 -4.12 -15.11
C ALA A 310 -15.19 -4.12 -15.71
N TRP A 311 -14.66 -2.93 -16.06
CA TRP A 311 -13.30 -2.80 -16.57
C TRP A 311 -12.28 -3.28 -15.54
N THR A 312 -12.41 -2.86 -14.28
CA THR A 312 -11.50 -3.24 -13.19
C THR A 312 -11.51 -4.75 -12.95
N ARG A 313 -12.71 -5.36 -12.92
CA ARG A 313 -12.86 -6.82 -12.78
C ARG A 313 -12.24 -7.58 -13.95
N SER A 314 -12.49 -7.14 -15.19
CA SER A 314 -11.91 -7.77 -16.38
C SER A 314 -10.39 -7.68 -16.38
N ALA A 315 -9.82 -6.51 -16.06
CA ALA A 315 -8.37 -6.33 -15.98
C ALA A 315 -7.74 -7.17 -14.86
N TRP A 316 -8.45 -7.36 -13.73
CA TRP A 316 -8.01 -8.22 -12.63
C TRP A 316 -8.05 -9.71 -13.02
N GLU A 317 -9.13 -10.15 -13.69
CA GLU A 317 -9.27 -11.54 -14.16
C GLU A 317 -8.16 -11.95 -15.12
N GLU A 318 -7.75 -11.05 -16.02
CA GLU A 318 -6.68 -11.30 -17.00
C GLU A 318 -5.32 -11.56 -16.33
N MET A 319 -5.12 -11.08 -15.11
CA MET A 319 -3.85 -11.27 -14.39
C MET A 319 -3.81 -12.55 -13.53
N LYS A 320 -4.92 -13.27 -13.40
CA LYS A 320 -4.97 -14.54 -12.64
C LYS A 320 -3.99 -15.60 -13.10
N PRO A 321 -3.74 -15.81 -14.40
CA PRO A 321 -2.76 -16.81 -14.86
C PRO A 321 -1.33 -16.56 -14.38
N PHE A 322 -0.97 -15.32 -14.01
CA PHE A 322 0.36 -14.90 -13.54
C PHE A 322 0.47 -14.88 -12.02
N SER A 323 -0.54 -15.38 -11.31
CA SER A 323 -0.69 -15.32 -9.85
C SER A 323 -1.08 -16.69 -9.28
N ARG A 324 -0.63 -16.99 -8.08
CA ARG A 324 -1.11 -18.14 -7.28
C ARG A 324 -2.35 -17.80 -6.45
N GLY A 325 -2.94 -16.63 -6.65
CA GLY A 325 -4.12 -16.13 -5.91
C GLY A 325 -3.77 -15.18 -4.79
N GLY A 326 -4.81 -14.74 -4.07
CA GLY A 326 -4.68 -13.76 -2.99
C GLY A 326 -4.66 -12.31 -3.47
N ALA A 327 -5.03 -11.43 -2.56
CA ALA A 327 -5.04 -9.99 -2.78
C ALA A 327 -4.45 -9.25 -1.58
N TYR A 328 -3.98 -8.05 -1.79
CA TYR A 328 -3.68 -7.13 -0.71
C TYR A 328 -5.00 -6.59 -0.13
N LEU A 329 -5.31 -6.95 1.12
CA LEU A 329 -6.64 -6.75 1.71
C LEU A 329 -6.99 -5.29 2.03
N ASN A 330 -6.11 -4.33 1.75
CA ASN A 330 -6.48 -2.91 1.66
C ASN A 330 -7.10 -2.56 0.28
N PHE A 331 -6.94 -3.42 -0.75
CA PHE A 331 -7.48 -3.23 -2.10
C PHE A 331 -8.25 -4.49 -2.58
N PRO A 332 -9.31 -4.94 -1.86
CA PRO A 332 -9.91 -6.25 -2.10
C PRO A 332 -11.13 -6.22 -3.04
N GLY A 333 -11.50 -5.07 -3.60
CA GLY A 333 -12.80 -4.90 -4.25
C GLY A 333 -13.93 -4.70 -3.24
N GLN A 334 -15.12 -5.20 -3.57
CA GLN A 334 -16.31 -5.14 -2.70
C GLN A 334 -16.56 -6.45 -1.93
N GLY A 335 -15.59 -7.37 -1.93
CA GLY A 335 -15.70 -8.65 -1.25
C GLY A 335 -16.55 -9.69 -1.99
N GLU A 336 -16.74 -9.52 -3.29
CA GLU A 336 -17.53 -10.38 -4.15
C GLU A 336 -16.98 -11.82 -4.25
N GLU A 337 -15.70 -12.02 -4.05
CA GLU A 337 -15.07 -13.36 -4.04
C GLU A 337 -15.23 -14.08 -2.69
N GLY A 338 -15.71 -13.37 -1.65
CA GLY A 338 -16.05 -13.94 -0.35
C GLY A 338 -14.89 -14.64 0.35
N GLU A 339 -15.20 -15.76 1.03
CA GLU A 339 -14.24 -16.53 1.84
C GLU A 339 -13.07 -17.08 1.01
N ALA A 340 -13.28 -17.39 -0.27
CA ALA A 340 -12.26 -17.95 -1.13
C ALA A 340 -11.06 -16.99 -1.30
N LEU A 341 -11.33 -15.68 -1.52
CA LEU A 341 -10.28 -14.67 -1.61
C LEU A 341 -9.58 -14.47 -0.27
N LEU A 342 -10.32 -14.43 0.84
CA LEU A 342 -9.74 -14.28 2.17
C LEU A 342 -8.79 -15.45 2.48
N ARG A 343 -9.23 -16.69 2.22
CA ARG A 343 -8.40 -17.88 2.42
C ARG A 343 -7.14 -17.88 1.56
N ALA A 344 -7.26 -17.44 0.30
CA ALA A 344 -6.11 -17.28 -0.60
C ALA A 344 -5.15 -16.18 -0.13
N SER A 345 -5.68 -15.07 0.39
CA SER A 345 -4.89 -13.91 0.83
C SER A 345 -4.15 -14.15 2.15
N TYR A 346 -4.79 -14.81 3.10
CA TYR A 346 -4.19 -15.13 4.41
C TYR A 346 -3.34 -16.41 4.37
N GLY A 347 -3.58 -17.29 3.40
CA GLY A 347 -3.14 -18.68 3.44
C GLY A 347 -4.00 -19.53 4.42
N SER A 348 -4.18 -20.81 4.12
CA SER A 348 -5.12 -21.65 4.88
C SER A 348 -4.81 -21.72 6.38
N ALA A 349 -3.54 -21.88 6.76
CA ALA A 349 -3.14 -21.96 8.17
C ALA A 349 -3.44 -20.67 8.96
N ASN A 350 -3.09 -19.52 8.40
CA ASN A 350 -3.37 -18.22 9.04
C ASN A 350 -4.87 -17.95 9.08
N TYR A 351 -5.61 -18.27 8.02
CA TYR A 351 -7.07 -18.08 7.98
C TYR A 351 -7.77 -18.92 9.05
N ASP A 352 -7.40 -20.20 9.21
CA ASP A 352 -7.98 -21.07 10.25
C ASP A 352 -7.62 -20.57 11.67
N ARG A 353 -6.39 -20.09 11.88
CA ARG A 353 -5.97 -19.46 13.14
C ARG A 353 -6.76 -18.16 13.41
N LEU A 354 -7.03 -17.34 12.40
CA LEU A 354 -7.86 -16.14 12.51
C LEU A 354 -9.30 -16.46 12.91
N LYS A 355 -9.90 -17.55 12.39
CA LYS A 355 -11.23 -18.02 12.80
C LYS A 355 -11.28 -18.38 14.28
N VAL A 356 -10.27 -19.11 14.77
CA VAL A 356 -10.15 -19.45 16.21
C VAL A 356 -10.02 -18.17 17.06
N LEU A 357 -9.18 -17.23 16.62
CA LEU A 357 -9.01 -15.95 17.29
C LEU A 357 -10.32 -15.14 17.33
N LYS A 358 -11.05 -15.13 16.19
CA LYS A 358 -12.37 -14.49 16.11
C LYS A 358 -13.36 -15.07 17.09
N SER A 359 -13.41 -16.40 17.24
CA SER A 359 -14.27 -17.07 18.23
C SER A 359 -13.93 -16.67 19.68
N LYS A 360 -12.65 -16.39 19.96
CA LYS A 360 -12.19 -15.95 21.28
C LYS A 360 -12.57 -14.49 21.60
N TYR A 361 -12.34 -13.57 20.66
CA TYR A 361 -12.46 -12.12 20.92
C TYR A 361 -13.76 -11.50 20.42
N ASP A 362 -14.44 -12.12 19.46
CA ASP A 362 -15.72 -11.65 18.93
C ASP A 362 -16.63 -12.82 18.49
N PRO A 363 -17.05 -13.71 19.43
CA PRO A 363 -17.85 -14.89 19.11
C PRO A 363 -19.22 -14.56 18.49
N ALA A 364 -19.76 -13.38 18.76
CA ALA A 364 -21.04 -12.92 18.21
C ALA A 364 -20.90 -12.24 16.83
N ASN A 365 -19.68 -12.18 16.27
CA ASN A 365 -19.38 -11.50 15.01
C ASN A 365 -19.92 -10.06 14.97
N LEU A 366 -19.67 -9.28 16.01
CA LEU A 366 -20.05 -7.88 16.11
C LEU A 366 -19.29 -7.01 15.09
N PHE A 367 -17.95 -7.27 14.93
CA PHE A 367 -17.08 -6.57 14.01
C PHE A 367 -17.06 -7.27 12.64
N ARG A 368 -18.04 -6.95 11.78
CA ARG A 368 -18.28 -7.62 10.50
C ARG A 368 -18.32 -6.70 9.28
N LEU A 369 -18.19 -5.39 9.47
CA LEU A 369 -18.21 -4.40 8.38
C LEU A 369 -16.80 -4.14 7.81
N ASN A 370 -16.10 -5.23 7.50
CA ASN A 370 -14.73 -5.25 6.96
C ASN A 370 -14.57 -6.52 6.12
N GLN A 371 -13.33 -6.98 5.87
CA GLN A 371 -13.04 -8.31 5.33
C GLN A 371 -13.37 -9.35 6.42
N ASN A 372 -14.66 -9.65 6.56
CA ASN A 372 -15.20 -10.38 7.71
C ASN A 372 -14.68 -11.81 7.79
N ILE A 373 -14.07 -12.15 8.91
CA ILE A 373 -13.67 -13.50 9.28
C ILE A 373 -14.76 -14.06 10.21
N LEU A 374 -15.42 -15.11 9.78
CA LEU A 374 -16.44 -15.76 10.62
C LEU A 374 -15.79 -16.52 11.78
N PRO A 375 -16.40 -16.54 12.98
CA PRO A 375 -15.96 -17.40 14.08
C PRO A 375 -15.89 -18.87 13.62
N ALA A 376 -14.97 -19.64 14.20
CA ALA A 376 -14.99 -21.10 14.04
C ALA A 376 -16.29 -21.63 14.65
N GLY A 377 -16.99 -22.50 13.91
CA GLY A 377 -18.23 -23.12 14.36
C GLY A 377 -18.00 -24.11 15.49
#